data_059fefee9ee4db436ec137163a7f5dfa
#
_entry.id   059fefee9ee4db436ec137163a7f5dfa
#
_cell.length_a   1.000
_cell.length_b   1.000
_cell.length_c   1.000
_cell.angle_alpha   90.00
_cell.angle_beta   90.00
_cell.angle_gamma   90.00
#
_symmetry.space_group_name_H-M   'P 1'
#
loop_
_entity.id
_entity.type
_entity.pdbx_description
1 polymer ?
#
loop_
_entity_poly.entity_id
_entity_poly.type
_entity_poly.pdbx_seq_one_letter_code
_entity_poly.pdbx_strand_id
1 'polypeptide(L)'
;IIAAFTFWFWRKRDKSQRGFIFLLFFIVLSVNAWPKRMVTNVMTGIAETRDEMMRYESLKHNQKDSWDIVNVEKKYKTIIIVIGESVRRDYLSVYGYPLPTTPWLNSAPGIFINGYFSAAPNTIGSLSRTLTLDYTETGNPGNNIVTLARKAGYETWWISNQGSLGRHDTLISVIAANADKKYFL
;
A
#
# COMPACT_ATOMS: atom_id res chain seq x y z
N ILE A 1 11.41 -5.50 37.20
CA ILE A 1 10.75 -5.79 38.50
C ILE A 1 9.96 -7.10 38.39
N ILE A 2 9.06 -7.25 37.40
CA ILE A 2 8.22 -8.47 37.24
C ILE A 2 9.09 -9.72 37.03
N ALA A 3 10.09 -9.68 36.14
CA ALA A 3 10.97 -10.79 35.85
C ALA A 3 11.82 -11.22 37.09
N ALA A 4 12.29 -10.26 37.89
CA ALA A 4 13.04 -10.55 39.12
C ALA A 4 12.14 -11.18 40.18
N PHE A 5 10.90 -10.73 40.31
CA PHE A 5 9.92 -11.28 41.25
C PHE A 5 9.49 -12.71 40.84
N THR A 6 9.25 -12.97 39.56
CA THR A 6 8.93 -14.33 39.07
C THR A 6 10.09 -15.29 39.22
N PHE A 7 11.33 -14.85 38.99
CA PHE A 7 12.53 -15.65 39.19
C PHE A 7 12.74 -15.98 40.66
N TRP A 8 12.59 -15.01 41.57
CA TRP A 8 12.69 -15.19 43.01
C TRP A 8 11.60 -16.14 43.56
N PHE A 9 10.35 -15.96 43.09
CA PHE A 9 9.23 -16.83 43.46
C PHE A 9 9.43 -18.26 42.97
N TRP A 10 10.01 -18.45 41.78
CA TRP A 10 10.33 -19.77 41.21
C TRP A 10 11.45 -20.47 41.94
N ARG A 11 12.47 -19.76 42.40
CA ARG A 11 13.64 -20.32 43.12
C ARG A 11 13.27 -20.88 44.49
N LYS A 12 12.24 -20.38 45.14
CA LYS A 12 11.78 -20.84 46.48
C LYS A 12 10.89 -22.08 46.42
N ARG A 13 10.54 -22.62 45.27
CA ARG A 13 9.64 -23.78 45.12
C ARG A 13 10.39 -25.08 44.95
N ASP A 14 9.81 -26.18 45.50
CA ASP A 14 10.32 -27.53 45.31
C ASP A 14 10.19 -28.00 43.87
N LYS A 15 11.00 -29.02 43.49
CA LYS A 15 10.97 -29.57 42.11
C LYS A 15 9.57 -30.01 41.66
N SER A 16 8.80 -30.63 42.58
CA SER A 16 7.42 -31.05 42.28
C SER A 16 6.50 -29.87 41.98
N GLN A 17 6.59 -28.80 42.77
CA GLN A 17 5.80 -27.58 42.58
C GLN A 17 6.17 -26.85 41.29
N ARG A 18 7.44 -26.83 40.91
CA ARG A 18 7.91 -26.30 39.63
C ARG A 18 7.32 -27.04 38.45
N GLY A 19 7.34 -28.39 38.51
CA GLY A 19 6.73 -29.25 37.51
C GLY A 19 5.23 -29.00 37.35
N PHE A 20 4.51 -28.85 38.46
CA PHE A 20 3.09 -28.52 38.45
C PHE A 20 2.81 -27.15 37.83
N ILE A 21 3.61 -26.14 38.17
CA ILE A 21 3.48 -24.78 37.60
C ILE A 21 3.73 -24.81 36.07
N PHE A 22 4.75 -25.55 35.62
CA PHE A 22 4.99 -25.74 34.19
C PHE A 22 3.83 -26.45 33.48
N LEU A 23 3.31 -27.52 34.09
CA LEU A 23 2.15 -28.23 33.53
C LEU A 23 0.93 -27.29 33.41
N LEU A 24 0.64 -26.54 34.45
CA LEU A 24 -0.48 -25.59 34.49
C LEU A 24 -0.30 -24.49 33.48
N PHE A 25 0.92 -23.96 33.30
CA PHE A 25 1.26 -23.01 32.29
C PHE A 25 1.03 -23.56 30.86
N PHE A 26 1.48 -24.79 30.59
CA PHE A 26 1.23 -25.46 29.30
C PHE A 26 -0.23 -25.74 29.05
N ILE A 27 -1.00 -26.11 30.09
CA ILE A 27 -2.46 -26.28 29.96
C ILE A 27 -3.12 -24.96 29.61
N VAL A 28 -2.77 -23.87 30.29
CA VAL A 28 -3.31 -22.52 30.02
C VAL A 28 -2.97 -22.08 28.59
N LEU A 29 -1.73 -22.29 28.14
CA LEU A 29 -1.32 -21.99 26.76
C LEU A 29 -2.06 -22.87 25.74
N SER A 30 -2.36 -24.14 26.11
CA SER A 30 -3.04 -25.07 25.20
C SER A 30 -4.53 -24.77 25.07
N VAL A 31 -5.17 -24.31 26.13
CA VAL A 31 -6.60 -23.95 26.15
C VAL A 31 -6.83 -22.54 25.61
N ASN A 32 -5.88 -21.63 25.82
CA ASN A 32 -6.03 -20.26 25.39
C ASN A 32 -5.70 -20.10 23.88
N ALA A 33 -6.67 -19.66 23.10
CA ALA A 33 -6.50 -19.45 21.66
C ALA A 33 -5.61 -18.21 21.33
N TRP A 34 -5.42 -17.30 22.26
CA TRP A 34 -4.70 -16.04 22.02
C TRP A 34 -3.21 -16.22 21.68
N PRO A 35 -2.41 -16.99 22.45
CA PRO A 35 -1.00 -17.22 22.11
C PRO A 35 -0.83 -17.94 20.76
N LYS A 36 -1.71 -18.91 20.47
CA LYS A 36 -1.70 -19.63 19.19
C LYS A 36 -1.98 -18.67 18.02
N ARG A 37 -3.02 -17.82 18.15
CA ARG A 37 -3.34 -16.80 17.15
C ARG A 37 -2.21 -15.79 16.96
N MET A 38 -1.54 -15.38 18.03
CA MET A 38 -0.40 -14.48 17.94
C MET A 38 0.74 -15.09 17.12
N VAL A 39 1.12 -16.33 17.41
CA VAL A 39 2.17 -17.05 16.67
C VAL A 39 1.76 -17.26 15.21
N THR A 40 0.52 -17.73 14.95
CA THR A 40 0.06 -17.91 13.59
C THR A 40 0.01 -16.59 12.82
N ASN A 41 -0.47 -15.51 13.43
CA ASN A 41 -0.51 -14.19 12.75
C ASN A 41 0.90 -13.66 12.43
N VAL A 42 1.88 -13.88 13.30
CA VAL A 42 3.27 -13.51 13.01
C VAL A 42 3.83 -14.35 11.86
N MET A 43 3.63 -15.66 11.89
CA MET A 43 4.12 -16.56 10.85
C MET A 43 3.46 -16.30 9.49
N THR A 44 2.13 -16.10 9.47
CA THR A 44 1.42 -15.73 8.25
C THR A 44 1.85 -14.36 7.74
N GLY A 45 2.03 -13.37 8.63
CA GLY A 45 2.52 -12.05 8.24
C GLY A 45 3.91 -12.08 7.61
N ILE A 46 4.83 -12.91 8.14
CA ILE A 46 6.17 -13.10 7.55
C ILE A 46 6.06 -13.77 6.17
N ALA A 47 5.24 -14.84 6.05
CA ALA A 47 5.06 -15.52 4.77
C ALA A 47 4.45 -14.59 3.71
N GLU A 48 3.39 -13.88 4.06
CA GLU A 48 2.74 -12.92 3.17
C GLU A 48 3.68 -11.80 2.75
N THR A 49 4.48 -11.25 3.67
CA THR A 49 5.48 -10.22 3.34
C THR A 49 6.54 -10.74 2.37
N ARG A 50 6.99 -11.99 2.57
CA ARG A 50 7.95 -12.63 1.67
C ARG A 50 7.36 -12.83 0.27
N ASP A 51 6.14 -13.34 0.19
CA ASP A 51 5.46 -13.56 -1.09
C ASP A 51 5.24 -12.23 -1.84
N GLU A 52 4.88 -11.18 -1.11
CA GLU A 52 4.74 -9.83 -1.66
C GLU A 52 6.07 -9.28 -2.20
N MET A 53 7.17 -9.46 -1.46
CA MET A 53 8.52 -9.08 -1.91
C MET A 53 8.93 -9.83 -3.17
N MET A 54 8.69 -11.15 -3.23
CA MET A 54 8.99 -11.94 -4.42
C MET A 54 8.16 -11.48 -5.61
N ARG A 55 6.89 -11.19 -5.41
CA ARG A 55 5.99 -10.65 -6.43
C ARG A 55 6.47 -9.28 -6.91
N TYR A 56 6.86 -8.38 -6.00
CA TYR A 56 7.43 -7.07 -6.34
C TYR A 56 8.68 -7.22 -7.22
N GLU A 57 9.63 -8.05 -6.83
CA GLU A 57 10.85 -8.27 -7.60
C GLU A 57 10.53 -8.87 -8.99
N SER A 58 9.62 -9.83 -9.08
CA SER A 58 9.21 -10.41 -10.36
C SER A 58 8.57 -9.38 -11.29
N LEU A 59 7.69 -8.53 -10.77
CA LEU A 59 7.07 -7.45 -11.53
C LEU A 59 8.08 -6.39 -11.94
N LYS A 60 9.03 -6.05 -11.08
CA LYS A 60 10.09 -5.08 -11.36
C LYS A 60 11.02 -5.54 -12.48
N HIS A 61 11.34 -6.83 -12.55
CA HIS A 61 12.16 -7.37 -13.61
C HIS A 61 11.44 -7.43 -14.98
N ASN A 62 10.12 -7.54 -14.99
CA ASN A 62 9.30 -7.66 -16.20
C ASN A 62 8.73 -6.33 -16.70
N GLN A 63 9.27 -5.18 -16.26
CA GLN A 63 8.76 -3.84 -16.58
C GLN A 63 9.23 -3.25 -17.90
N LYS A 64 9.59 -4.03 -18.87
CA LYS A 64 9.92 -3.46 -20.17
C LYS A 64 8.64 -2.90 -20.81
N ASP A 65 8.56 -1.57 -20.93
CA ASP A 65 7.47 -0.94 -21.66
C ASP A 65 7.52 -1.32 -23.15
N SER A 66 6.36 -1.35 -23.78
CA SER A 66 6.19 -1.61 -25.22
C SER A 66 5.59 -0.39 -25.95
N TRP A 67 5.77 0.83 -25.39
CA TRP A 67 5.30 2.03 -26.03
C TRP A 67 5.98 2.25 -27.39
N ASP A 68 5.16 2.33 -28.44
CA ASP A 68 5.56 2.81 -29.75
C ASP A 68 4.98 4.22 -29.93
N ILE A 69 5.84 5.24 -29.74
CA ILE A 69 5.44 6.63 -29.80
C ILE A 69 5.85 7.20 -31.16
N VAL A 70 4.88 7.39 -32.02
CA VAL A 70 5.07 7.88 -33.39
C VAL A 70 5.32 9.40 -33.42
N ASN A 71 4.67 10.17 -32.56
CA ASN A 71 4.82 11.62 -32.47
C ASN A 71 4.55 12.13 -31.05
N VAL A 72 5.26 13.19 -30.65
CA VAL A 72 5.06 13.85 -29.35
C VAL A 72 4.87 15.34 -29.57
N GLU A 73 3.67 15.83 -29.25
CA GLU A 73 3.38 17.26 -29.17
C GLU A 73 3.21 17.66 -27.72
N LYS A 74 4.19 18.38 -27.18
CA LYS A 74 4.16 18.85 -25.77
C LYS A 74 3.38 20.13 -25.65
N LYS A 75 2.06 20.03 -25.43
CA LYS A 75 1.21 21.19 -25.20
C LYS A 75 1.50 21.89 -23.85
N TYR A 76 1.88 21.12 -22.83
CA TYR A 76 2.16 21.63 -21.49
C TYR A 76 3.59 21.34 -21.07
N LYS A 77 4.24 22.31 -20.45
CA LYS A 77 5.60 22.16 -19.91
C LYS A 77 5.61 21.31 -18.64
N THR A 78 4.57 21.42 -17.83
CA THR A 78 4.43 20.70 -16.56
C THR A 78 3.01 20.16 -16.44
N ILE A 79 2.88 18.91 -16.05
CA ILE A 79 1.60 18.24 -15.76
C ILE A 79 1.70 17.73 -14.33
N ILE A 80 0.73 18.05 -13.49
CA ILE A 80 0.62 17.59 -12.12
C ILE A 80 -0.64 16.75 -12.00
N ILE A 81 -0.47 15.50 -11.55
CA ILE A 81 -1.58 14.58 -11.27
C ILE A 81 -1.62 14.40 -9.75
N VAL A 82 -2.71 14.81 -9.12
CA VAL A 82 -2.94 14.63 -7.68
C VAL A 82 -3.97 13.53 -7.48
N ILE A 83 -3.57 12.47 -6.79
CA ILE A 83 -4.45 11.34 -6.50
C ILE A 83 -4.76 11.36 -5.00
N GLY A 84 -6.04 11.55 -4.66
CA GLY A 84 -6.52 11.47 -3.29
C GLY A 84 -6.72 10.02 -2.86
N GLU A 85 -6.61 9.76 -1.54
CA GLU A 85 -6.83 8.45 -0.93
C GLU A 85 -8.00 8.53 0.04
N SER A 86 -8.84 7.48 0.06
CA SER A 86 -9.97 7.31 0.99
C SER A 86 -10.95 8.50 1.03
N VAL A 87 -11.15 9.16 -0.12
CA VAL A 87 -12.00 10.33 -0.24
C VAL A 87 -13.34 9.95 -0.89
N ARG A 88 -14.43 10.28 -0.21
CA ARG A 88 -15.78 10.17 -0.77
C ARG A 88 -16.25 11.53 -1.28
N ARG A 89 -16.81 11.54 -2.50
CA ARG A 89 -17.33 12.72 -3.15
C ARG A 89 -18.35 13.49 -2.32
N ASP A 90 -19.26 12.76 -1.67
CA ASP A 90 -20.35 13.33 -0.87
C ASP A 90 -19.89 14.00 0.43
N TYR A 91 -18.60 13.89 0.78
CA TYR A 91 -17.99 14.65 1.88
C TYR A 91 -17.14 15.84 1.41
N LEU A 92 -17.18 16.17 0.12
CA LEU A 92 -16.46 17.31 -0.43
C LEU A 92 -17.40 18.49 -0.59
N SER A 93 -17.06 19.65 0.01
CA SER A 93 -17.90 20.86 -0.07
C SER A 93 -18.04 21.39 -1.48
N VAL A 94 -17.07 21.18 -2.35
CA VAL A 94 -17.15 21.52 -3.79
C VAL A 94 -18.29 20.78 -4.51
N TYR A 95 -18.76 19.66 -3.97
CA TYR A 95 -19.91 18.91 -4.47
C TYR A 95 -21.17 19.04 -3.58
N GLY A 96 -21.19 20.03 -2.69
CA GLY A 96 -22.39 20.36 -1.90
C GLY A 96 -22.40 19.80 -0.47
N TYR A 97 -21.28 19.25 0.04
CA TYR A 97 -21.21 18.89 1.46
C TYR A 97 -21.30 20.14 2.34
N PRO A 98 -22.11 20.14 3.42
CA PRO A 98 -22.42 21.34 4.20
C PRO A 98 -21.22 21.91 4.98
N LEU A 99 -20.23 21.09 5.31
CA LEU A 99 -19.02 21.57 5.99
C LEU A 99 -17.93 21.93 4.98
N PRO A 100 -17.08 22.95 5.25
CA PRO A 100 -16.04 23.43 4.35
C PRO A 100 -14.83 22.49 4.29
N THR A 101 -15.01 21.29 3.75
CA THR A 101 -13.96 20.26 3.65
C THR A 101 -12.97 20.48 2.53
N THR A 102 -13.36 21.23 1.49
CA THR A 102 -12.53 21.56 0.34
C THR A 102 -12.56 23.07 0.01
N PRO A 103 -12.15 23.94 0.97
CA PRO A 103 -12.31 25.39 0.79
C PRO A 103 -11.54 25.94 -0.38
N TRP A 104 -10.36 25.43 -0.67
CA TRP A 104 -9.57 25.82 -1.82
C TRP A 104 -10.26 25.41 -3.14
N LEU A 105 -10.75 24.18 -3.24
CA LEU A 105 -11.42 23.70 -4.46
C LEU A 105 -12.70 24.49 -4.76
N ASN A 106 -13.41 24.96 -3.75
CA ASN A 106 -14.62 25.77 -3.92
C ASN A 106 -14.34 27.08 -4.69
N SER A 107 -13.12 27.60 -4.64
CA SER A 107 -12.69 28.84 -5.29
C SER A 107 -11.70 28.63 -6.42
N ALA A 108 -11.16 27.43 -6.60
CA ALA A 108 -10.17 27.13 -7.62
C ALA A 108 -10.79 27.22 -9.02
N PRO A 109 -10.11 27.86 -9.99
CA PRO A 109 -10.55 27.82 -11.38
C PRO A 109 -10.37 26.39 -11.92
N GLY A 110 -11.43 25.82 -12.49
CA GLY A 110 -11.32 24.47 -13.03
C GLY A 110 -12.67 23.88 -13.46
N ILE A 111 -12.62 22.67 -13.97
CA ILE A 111 -13.79 21.87 -14.33
C ILE A 111 -13.95 20.78 -13.29
N PHE A 112 -15.10 20.76 -12.61
CA PHE A 112 -15.46 19.74 -11.63
C PHE A 112 -16.38 18.71 -12.29
N ILE A 113 -15.86 17.49 -12.47
CA ILE A 113 -16.62 16.43 -13.11
C ILE A 113 -17.50 15.75 -12.05
N ASN A 114 -18.82 15.78 -12.32
CA ASN A 114 -19.81 15.09 -11.52
C ASN A 114 -20.11 13.72 -12.15
N GLY A 115 -20.17 12.65 -11.34
CA GLY A 115 -20.48 11.31 -11.83
C GLY A 115 -19.25 10.49 -12.28
N TYR A 116 -18.05 10.89 -11.89
CA TYR A 116 -16.87 10.06 -12.04
C TYR A 116 -16.90 8.91 -11.01
N PHE A 117 -16.72 7.69 -11.49
CA PHE A 117 -16.68 6.49 -10.68
C PHE A 117 -15.26 5.92 -10.64
N SER A 118 -14.85 5.45 -9.48
CA SER A 118 -13.60 4.72 -9.34
C SER A 118 -13.64 3.43 -10.17
N ALA A 119 -12.52 3.07 -10.79
CA ALA A 119 -12.40 1.85 -11.60
C ALA A 119 -12.51 0.55 -10.78
N ALA A 120 -12.37 0.63 -9.44
CA ALA A 120 -12.56 -0.47 -8.50
C ALA A 120 -12.88 0.07 -7.09
N PRO A 121 -13.41 -0.77 -6.19
CA PRO A 121 -13.77 -0.36 -4.82
C PRO A 121 -12.58 -0.24 -3.86
N ASN A 122 -11.38 -0.61 -4.27
CA ASN A 122 -10.16 -0.53 -3.47
C ASN A 122 -9.03 0.18 -4.24
N THR A 123 -8.04 0.67 -3.51
CA THR A 123 -6.93 1.48 -4.03
C THR A 123 -6.15 0.75 -5.13
N ILE A 124 -5.74 -0.51 -4.89
CA ILE A 124 -4.93 -1.26 -5.84
C ILE A 124 -5.68 -1.45 -7.16
N GLY A 125 -6.90 -2.00 -7.08
CA GLY A 125 -7.70 -2.25 -8.26
C GLY A 125 -8.04 -0.98 -9.03
N SER A 126 -8.30 0.13 -8.32
CA SER A 126 -8.61 1.42 -8.94
C SER A 126 -7.39 2.03 -9.62
N LEU A 127 -6.27 2.16 -8.90
CA LEU A 127 -5.06 2.81 -9.43
C LEU A 127 -4.41 1.97 -10.52
N SER A 128 -4.40 0.65 -10.38
CA SER A 128 -3.88 -0.23 -11.43
C SER A 128 -4.61 -0.02 -12.74
N ARG A 129 -5.96 0.00 -12.72
CA ARG A 129 -6.77 0.22 -13.93
C ARG A 129 -6.70 1.63 -14.47
N THR A 130 -6.42 2.60 -13.61
CA THR A 130 -6.33 4.01 -14.01
C THR A 130 -4.96 4.38 -14.56
N LEU A 131 -3.89 3.80 -13.99
CA LEU A 131 -2.52 4.19 -14.31
C LEU A 131 -1.83 3.28 -15.32
N THR A 132 -2.39 2.10 -15.65
CA THR A 132 -1.86 1.21 -16.68
C THR A 132 -2.79 1.13 -17.90
N LEU A 133 -2.22 0.89 -19.07
CA LEU A 133 -2.98 0.76 -20.31
C LEU A 133 -3.79 -0.53 -20.33
N ASP A 134 -3.20 -1.62 -19.86
CA ASP A 134 -3.80 -2.94 -19.87
C ASP A 134 -3.73 -3.56 -18.47
N TYR A 135 -4.86 -3.54 -17.79
CA TYR A 135 -5.06 -4.17 -16.50
C TYR A 135 -5.70 -5.55 -16.68
N THR A 136 -4.93 -6.47 -17.19
CA THR A 136 -5.22 -7.89 -17.14
C THR A 136 -4.20 -8.59 -16.25
N GLU A 137 -4.50 -9.79 -15.75
CA GLU A 137 -3.50 -10.59 -14.98
C GLU A 137 -2.24 -10.88 -15.80
N THR A 138 -2.36 -10.85 -17.12
CA THR A 138 -1.29 -11.04 -18.10
C THR A 138 -0.80 -9.73 -18.70
N GLY A 139 -1.38 -8.59 -18.31
CA GLY A 139 -1.03 -7.27 -18.82
C GLY A 139 0.39 -6.85 -18.50
N ASN A 140 0.95 -5.97 -19.33
CA ASN A 140 2.29 -5.47 -19.12
C ASN A 140 2.28 -4.25 -18.16
N PRO A 141 2.70 -4.40 -16.90
CA PRO A 141 2.75 -3.30 -15.93
C PRO A 141 3.76 -2.22 -16.33
N GLY A 142 4.65 -2.49 -17.29
CA GLY A 142 5.53 -1.51 -17.88
C GLY A 142 4.80 -0.46 -18.73
N ASN A 143 3.61 -0.79 -19.26
CA ASN A 143 2.79 0.16 -20.01
C ASN A 143 1.91 0.99 -19.05
N ASN A 144 2.53 1.90 -18.35
CA ASN A 144 1.88 2.78 -17.38
C ASN A 144 2.13 4.26 -17.70
N ILE A 145 1.37 5.15 -17.04
CA ILE A 145 1.43 6.59 -17.30
C ILE A 145 2.82 7.19 -17.08
N VAL A 146 3.61 6.63 -16.13
CA VAL A 146 4.95 7.12 -15.82
C VAL A 146 5.91 6.80 -16.96
N THR A 147 5.90 5.55 -17.44
CA THR A 147 6.74 5.14 -18.57
C THR A 147 6.33 5.85 -19.86
N LEU A 148 5.02 6.07 -20.08
CA LEU A 148 4.52 6.87 -21.19
C LEU A 148 5.05 8.31 -21.14
N ALA A 149 4.95 8.97 -19.98
CA ALA A 149 5.44 10.35 -19.81
C ALA A 149 6.96 10.44 -20.06
N ARG A 150 7.73 9.47 -19.56
CA ARG A 150 9.18 9.41 -19.81
C ARG A 150 9.49 9.24 -21.29
N LYS A 151 8.80 8.34 -21.97
CA LYS A 151 8.95 8.14 -23.43
C LYS A 151 8.57 9.40 -24.22
N ALA A 152 7.59 10.16 -23.75
CA ALA A 152 7.25 11.47 -24.29
C ALA A 152 8.28 12.57 -23.92
N GLY A 153 9.34 12.24 -23.22
CA GLY A 153 10.45 13.14 -22.87
C GLY A 153 10.14 14.09 -21.71
N TYR A 154 9.21 13.72 -20.80
CA TYR A 154 9.04 14.40 -19.54
C TYR A 154 9.96 13.81 -18.48
N GLU A 155 10.53 14.65 -17.62
CA GLU A 155 11.10 14.19 -16.34
C GLU A 155 9.94 13.88 -15.39
N THR A 156 9.94 12.68 -14.82
CA THR A 156 8.84 12.18 -14.01
C THR A 156 9.19 12.13 -12.53
N TRP A 157 8.28 12.62 -11.72
CA TRP A 157 8.40 12.68 -10.27
C TRP A 157 7.24 11.96 -9.63
N TRP A 158 7.55 11.02 -8.74
CA TRP A 158 6.56 10.35 -7.91
C TRP A 158 6.73 10.80 -6.46
N ILE A 159 5.72 11.47 -5.94
CA ILE A 159 5.69 11.97 -4.57
C ILE A 159 4.52 11.31 -3.88
N SER A 160 4.76 10.57 -2.79
CA SER A 160 3.75 9.77 -2.10
C SER A 160 3.83 9.95 -0.59
N ASN A 161 2.67 10.09 0.03
CA ASN A 161 2.48 10.01 1.48
C ASN A 161 2.23 8.56 1.93
N GLN A 162 2.22 7.60 1.01
CA GLN A 162 2.17 6.17 1.27
C GLN A 162 3.59 5.60 1.24
N GLY A 163 3.82 4.52 1.99
CA GLY A 163 5.12 3.84 1.99
C GLY A 163 5.53 3.32 0.60
N SER A 164 6.82 3.14 0.40
CA SER A 164 7.36 2.60 -0.86
C SER A 164 7.07 1.12 -1.06
N LEU A 165 6.83 0.39 0.02
CA LEU A 165 6.50 -1.04 0.06
C LEU A 165 5.44 -1.26 1.12
N GLY A 166 4.32 -1.84 0.75
CA GLY A 166 3.25 -2.21 1.64
C GLY A 166 2.52 -3.45 1.15
N ARG A 167 1.88 -4.16 2.07
CA ARG A 167 1.17 -5.43 1.82
C ARG A 167 0.19 -5.36 0.64
N HIS A 168 -0.28 -4.16 0.33
CA HIS A 168 -1.32 -3.92 -0.67
C HIS A 168 -0.90 -2.95 -1.78
N ASP A 169 0.38 -2.55 -1.84
CA ASP A 169 0.82 -1.48 -2.74
C ASP A 169 1.78 -1.95 -3.83
N THR A 170 2.02 -3.25 -3.95
CA THR A 170 3.05 -3.84 -4.82
C THR A 170 3.01 -3.33 -6.25
N LEU A 171 1.85 -3.34 -6.90
CA LEU A 171 1.75 -2.89 -8.29
C LEU A 171 1.91 -1.38 -8.41
N ILE A 172 1.39 -0.61 -7.45
CA ILE A 172 1.53 0.85 -7.44
C ILE A 172 2.99 1.25 -7.17
N SER A 173 3.67 0.54 -6.26
CA SER A 173 5.10 0.71 -6.00
C SER A 173 5.95 0.39 -7.23
N VAL A 174 5.54 -0.61 -8.01
CA VAL A 174 6.16 -0.96 -9.29
C VAL A 174 6.01 0.16 -10.31
N ILE A 175 4.82 0.76 -10.43
CA ILE A 175 4.60 1.93 -11.29
C ILE A 175 5.46 3.11 -10.82
N ALA A 176 5.45 3.39 -9.51
CA ALA A 176 6.26 4.44 -8.90
C ALA A 176 7.77 4.25 -9.15
N ALA A 177 8.24 2.99 -9.16
CA ALA A 177 9.64 2.66 -9.41
C ALA A 177 10.15 3.11 -10.79
N ASN A 178 9.24 3.32 -11.75
CA ASN A 178 9.57 3.82 -13.09
C ASN A 178 9.83 5.33 -13.13
N ALA A 179 9.48 6.09 -12.10
CA ALA A 179 9.72 7.52 -12.07
C ALA A 179 11.23 7.84 -11.95
N ASP A 180 11.65 8.96 -12.57
CA ASP A 180 13.04 9.41 -12.51
C ASP A 180 13.40 9.85 -11.09
N LYS A 181 12.47 10.49 -10.37
CA LYS A 181 12.64 10.90 -8.98
C LYS A 181 11.47 10.39 -8.13
N LYS A 182 11.78 9.88 -6.95
CA LYS A 182 10.82 9.26 -6.03
C LYS A 182 11.01 9.79 -4.62
N TYR A 183 9.90 10.22 -4.01
CA TYR A 183 9.85 10.69 -2.64
C TYR A 183 8.69 10.00 -1.92
N PHE A 184 9.00 9.27 -0.87
CA PHE A 184 8.04 8.63 0.02
C PHE A 184 8.21 9.23 1.40
N LEU A 185 7.11 9.71 1.99
CA LEU A 185 7.06 10.39 3.28
C LEU A 185 6.71 9.41 4.40
#